data_59512f1cf805701eaa6f4af05db28926
#
_entry.id   59512f1cf805701eaa6f4af05db28926
#
_cell.length_a   1.000
_cell.length_b   1.000
_cell.length_c   1.000
_cell.angle_alpha   90.00
_cell.angle_beta   90.00
_cell.angle_gamma   90.00
#
_symmetry.space_group_name_H-M   'P 1'
#
loop_
_entity.id
_entity.type
_entity.pdbx_description
1 polymer ?
#
loop_
_entity_poly.entity_id
_entity_poly.type
_entity_poly.pdbx_seq_one_letter_code
_entity_poly.pdbx_strand_id
1 'polypeptide(L)'
;MKNTEKTMDKIVALCKNRGFVFPGSEIYGGLANTWDYGPLGAELKKNIKNAWWKKFVQENPYNVGLDAAILMNPQTWVASGHLGGFSDPLMDCRECHERFRADKVIEDWCAETGFELSKPIDAFSQQEMKDFVEEHNIPC
;
A
#
# COMPACT_ATOMS: atom_id res chain seq x y z
N MET A 1 14.46 -5.53 -23.95
CA MET A 1 14.82 -5.23 -22.56
C MET A 1 14.57 -6.49 -21.73
N LYS A 2 15.59 -7.05 -21.11
CA LYS A 2 15.42 -8.26 -20.24
C LYS A 2 14.66 -7.84 -18.97
N ASN A 3 13.87 -8.74 -18.37
CA ASN A 3 13.08 -8.41 -17.18
C ASN A 3 13.95 -7.95 -16.00
N THR A 4 15.18 -8.43 -15.90
CA THR A 4 16.18 -8.02 -14.90
C THR A 4 16.65 -6.56 -15.03
N GLU A 5 16.38 -5.90 -16.15
CA GLU A 5 16.75 -4.49 -16.39
C GLU A 5 15.62 -3.50 -16.06
N LYS A 6 14.43 -4.02 -15.71
CA LYS A 6 13.24 -3.23 -15.40
C LYS A 6 13.19 -2.99 -13.88
N THR A 7 13.78 -1.90 -13.44
CA THR A 7 13.67 -1.45 -12.05
C THR A 7 12.44 -0.57 -11.87
N MET A 8 11.93 -0.45 -10.64
CA MET A 8 10.79 0.41 -10.33
C MET A 8 11.08 1.86 -10.73
N ASP A 9 12.27 2.37 -10.45
CA ASP A 9 12.65 3.75 -10.81
C ASP A 9 12.59 4.02 -12.30
N LYS A 10 13.03 3.07 -13.13
CA LYS A 10 12.93 3.18 -14.59
C LYS A 10 11.48 3.18 -15.08
N ILE A 11 10.63 2.38 -14.46
CA ILE A 11 9.20 2.33 -14.78
C ILE A 11 8.53 3.64 -14.38
N VAL A 12 8.80 4.14 -13.19
CA VAL A 12 8.27 5.42 -12.70
C VAL A 12 8.71 6.58 -13.60
N ALA A 13 10.01 6.65 -13.92
CA ALA A 13 10.53 7.66 -14.84
C ALA A 13 9.86 7.60 -16.22
N LEU A 14 9.68 6.41 -16.78
CA LEU A 14 8.98 6.21 -18.04
C LEU A 14 7.52 6.70 -17.96
N CYS A 15 6.81 6.33 -16.88
CA CYS A 15 5.42 6.72 -16.69
C CYS A 15 5.23 8.23 -16.60
N LYS A 16 6.10 8.93 -15.89
CA LYS A 16 6.11 10.39 -15.80
C LYS A 16 6.42 11.02 -17.15
N ASN A 17 7.51 10.59 -17.82
CA ASN A 17 7.97 11.19 -19.09
C ASN A 17 7.02 10.95 -20.27
N ARG A 18 6.21 9.90 -20.21
CA ARG A 18 5.26 9.53 -21.28
C ARG A 18 3.82 9.92 -21.01
N GLY A 19 3.54 10.59 -19.88
CA GLY A 19 2.21 11.05 -19.55
C GLY A 19 1.24 9.94 -19.14
N PHE A 20 1.74 8.90 -18.51
CA PHE A 20 0.89 7.91 -17.84
C PHE A 20 0.37 8.44 -16.53
N VAL A 21 1.20 9.16 -15.78
CA VAL A 21 0.85 9.77 -14.50
C VAL A 21 1.47 11.15 -14.37
N PHE A 22 0.78 12.03 -13.64
CA PHE A 22 1.25 13.36 -13.26
C PHE A 22 1.02 13.58 -11.78
N PRO A 23 1.82 14.43 -11.10
CA PRO A 23 1.50 14.89 -9.75
C PRO A 23 0.15 15.62 -9.76
N GLY A 24 -0.76 15.23 -8.87
CA GLY A 24 -2.04 15.94 -8.72
C GLY A 24 -1.84 17.35 -8.19
N SER A 25 -2.63 18.32 -8.69
CA SER A 25 -2.63 19.71 -8.23
C SER A 25 -1.26 20.41 -8.33
N GLU A 26 -0.44 20.06 -9.29
CA GLU A 26 0.96 20.50 -9.43
C GLU A 26 1.13 22.02 -9.44
N ILE A 27 0.20 22.75 -10.08
CA ILE A 27 0.23 24.23 -10.14
C ILE A 27 0.09 24.91 -8.77
N TYR A 28 -0.39 24.19 -7.76
CA TYR A 28 -0.52 24.65 -6.37
C TYR A 28 0.50 23.99 -5.44
N GLY A 29 1.57 23.40 -5.97
CA GLY A 29 2.59 22.72 -5.19
C GLY A 29 2.37 21.22 -5.02
N GLY A 30 1.28 20.69 -5.56
CA GLY A 30 0.96 19.27 -5.48
C GLY A 30 0.45 18.80 -4.12
N LEU A 31 0.18 17.53 -4.04
CA LEU A 31 -0.14 16.82 -2.79
C LEU A 31 0.67 15.54 -2.74
N ALA A 32 1.38 15.29 -1.65
CA ALA A 32 2.21 14.11 -1.48
C ALA A 32 1.42 12.82 -1.73
N ASN A 33 2.03 11.88 -2.44
CA ASN A 33 1.46 10.57 -2.77
C ASN A 33 0.13 10.59 -3.55
N THR A 34 -0.19 11.73 -4.22
CA THR A 34 -1.40 11.89 -5.03
C THR A 34 -1.01 12.08 -6.49
N TRP A 35 -1.60 11.25 -7.37
CA TRP A 35 -1.26 11.20 -8.78
C TRP A 35 -2.52 11.20 -9.64
N ASP A 36 -2.49 11.99 -10.71
CA ASP A 36 -3.50 11.95 -11.75
C ASP A 36 -3.05 11.00 -12.88
N TYR A 37 -4.00 10.27 -13.46
CA TYR A 37 -3.74 9.49 -14.67
C TYR A 37 -3.78 10.40 -15.90
N GLY A 38 -2.67 10.45 -16.62
CA GLY A 38 -2.63 11.09 -17.92
C GLY A 38 -3.34 10.26 -19.00
N PRO A 39 -3.37 10.75 -20.25
CA PRO A 39 -4.09 10.08 -21.35
C PRO A 39 -3.73 8.60 -21.51
N LEU A 40 -2.45 8.27 -21.54
CA LEU A 40 -2.00 6.88 -21.66
C LEU A 40 -2.31 6.06 -20.40
N GLY A 41 -2.20 6.66 -19.22
CA GLY A 41 -2.53 6.02 -17.96
C GLY A 41 -4.02 5.72 -17.83
N ALA A 42 -4.88 6.62 -18.24
CA ALA A 42 -6.34 6.44 -18.23
C ALA A 42 -6.76 5.27 -19.14
N GLU A 43 -6.21 5.19 -20.35
CA GLU A 43 -6.49 4.08 -21.27
C GLU A 43 -5.94 2.75 -20.75
N LEU A 44 -4.73 2.73 -20.21
CA LEU A 44 -4.16 1.53 -19.58
C LEU A 44 -5.02 1.04 -18.42
N LYS A 45 -5.41 1.94 -17.52
CA LYS A 45 -6.30 1.63 -16.39
C LYS A 45 -7.63 1.03 -16.84
N LYS A 46 -8.26 1.64 -17.87
CA LYS A 46 -9.51 1.15 -18.44
C LYS A 46 -9.34 -0.25 -19.03
N ASN A 47 -8.28 -0.48 -19.80
CA ASN A 47 -7.99 -1.77 -20.41
C ASN A 47 -7.76 -2.86 -19.35
N ILE A 48 -7.04 -2.57 -18.28
CA ILE A 48 -6.84 -3.50 -17.16
C ILE A 48 -8.17 -3.83 -16.49
N LYS A 49 -9.01 -2.83 -16.19
CA LYS A 49 -10.33 -3.05 -15.60
C LYS A 49 -11.22 -3.90 -16.49
N ASN A 50 -11.24 -3.64 -17.79
CA ASN A 50 -12.02 -4.41 -18.75
C ASN A 50 -11.54 -5.87 -18.86
N ALA A 51 -10.22 -6.08 -18.90
CA ALA A 51 -9.64 -7.42 -18.92
C ALA A 51 -9.97 -8.20 -17.64
N TRP A 52 -9.89 -7.55 -16.48
CA TRP A 52 -10.28 -8.14 -15.20
C TRP A 52 -11.76 -8.53 -15.19
N TRP A 53 -12.64 -7.60 -15.57
CA TRP A 53 -14.08 -7.84 -15.63
C TRP A 53 -14.43 -9.00 -16.57
N LYS A 54 -13.84 -8.99 -17.76
CA LYS A 54 -14.00 -10.07 -18.73
C LYS A 54 -13.60 -11.42 -18.13
N LYS A 55 -12.39 -11.47 -17.54
CA LYS A 55 -11.82 -12.72 -17.04
C LYS A 55 -12.59 -13.30 -15.86
N PHE A 56 -12.96 -12.48 -14.89
CA PHE A 56 -13.50 -12.96 -13.61
C PHE A 56 -15.04 -12.92 -13.56
N VAL A 57 -15.69 -12.11 -14.37
CA VAL A 57 -17.15 -12.00 -14.36
C VAL A 57 -17.76 -12.64 -15.60
N GLN A 58 -17.34 -12.20 -16.80
CA GLN A 58 -18.01 -12.64 -18.05
C GLN A 58 -17.64 -14.05 -18.50
N GLU A 59 -16.40 -14.47 -18.31
CA GLU A 59 -15.93 -15.82 -18.69
C GLU A 59 -16.32 -16.90 -17.67
N ASN A 60 -16.84 -16.52 -16.51
CA ASN A 60 -17.27 -17.47 -15.47
C ASN A 60 -18.81 -17.53 -15.43
N PRO A 61 -19.43 -18.67 -15.76
CA PRO A 61 -20.89 -18.79 -15.81
C PRO A 61 -21.60 -18.69 -14.45
N TYR A 62 -20.83 -18.79 -13.35
CA TYR A 62 -21.38 -18.75 -11.99
C TYR A 62 -21.16 -17.40 -11.29
N ASN A 63 -20.49 -16.45 -11.93
CA ASN A 63 -20.21 -15.14 -11.36
C ASN A 63 -21.13 -14.08 -11.94
N VAL A 64 -21.55 -13.17 -11.09
CA VAL A 64 -22.25 -11.95 -11.47
C VAL A 64 -21.52 -10.73 -10.92
N GLY A 65 -21.62 -9.62 -11.64
CA GLY A 65 -21.03 -8.36 -11.19
C GLY A 65 -21.96 -7.66 -10.18
N LEU A 66 -21.34 -7.12 -9.13
CA LEU A 66 -21.98 -6.25 -8.17
C LEU A 66 -21.13 -4.99 -7.99
N ASP A 67 -21.74 -3.83 -8.11
CA ASP A 67 -21.13 -2.54 -7.82
C ASP A 67 -21.75 -1.98 -6.53
N ALA A 68 -21.19 -2.39 -5.39
CA ALA A 68 -21.66 -1.97 -4.08
C ALA A 68 -21.22 -0.54 -3.76
N ALA A 69 -22.04 0.18 -3.00
CA ALA A 69 -21.66 1.49 -2.48
C ALA A 69 -20.43 1.39 -1.56
N ILE A 70 -19.50 2.36 -1.71
CA ILE A 70 -18.33 2.45 -0.83
C ILE A 70 -18.74 2.84 0.58
N LEU A 71 -19.70 3.78 0.70
CA LEU A 71 -20.26 4.17 2.00
C LEU A 71 -21.34 3.16 2.41
N MET A 72 -21.12 2.52 3.52
CA MET A 72 -21.99 1.47 4.06
C MET A 72 -22.38 1.76 5.51
N ASN A 73 -23.41 1.08 6.00
CA ASN A 73 -23.75 1.12 7.42
C ASN A 73 -22.56 0.62 8.25
N PRO A 74 -22.15 1.33 9.31
CA PRO A 74 -21.02 0.93 10.16
C PRO A 74 -21.11 -0.50 10.72
N GLN A 75 -22.33 -1.02 10.92
CA GLN A 75 -22.55 -2.39 11.37
C GLN A 75 -21.98 -3.44 10.41
N THR A 76 -21.85 -3.13 9.12
CA THR A 76 -21.17 -3.99 8.14
C THR A 76 -19.71 -4.23 8.52
N TRP A 77 -19.03 -3.19 8.97
CA TRP A 77 -17.63 -3.26 9.40
C TRP A 77 -17.44 -3.86 10.80
N VAL A 78 -18.45 -3.71 11.67
CA VAL A 78 -18.50 -4.44 12.95
C VAL A 78 -18.64 -5.94 12.70
N ALA A 79 -19.60 -6.35 11.89
CA ALA A 79 -19.86 -7.75 11.57
C ALA A 79 -18.69 -8.44 10.87
N SER A 80 -17.98 -7.74 10.00
CA SER A 80 -16.80 -8.25 9.30
C SER A 80 -15.51 -8.20 10.13
N GLY A 81 -15.55 -7.63 11.34
CA GLY A 81 -14.37 -7.47 12.22
C GLY A 81 -13.42 -6.34 11.84
N HIS A 82 -13.65 -5.65 10.73
CA HIS A 82 -12.75 -4.60 10.26
C HIS A 82 -12.69 -3.40 11.20
N LEU A 83 -13.83 -3.02 11.82
CA LEU A 83 -13.86 -1.82 12.67
C LEU A 83 -13.03 -1.98 13.95
N GLY A 84 -12.99 -3.17 14.54
CA GLY A 84 -12.25 -3.44 15.78
C GLY A 84 -10.77 -3.77 15.58
N GLY A 85 -10.40 -4.25 14.38
CA GLY A 85 -9.05 -4.70 14.06
C GLY A 85 -8.24 -3.77 13.15
N PHE A 86 -8.85 -2.68 12.68
CA PHE A 86 -8.19 -1.77 11.74
C PHE A 86 -7.40 -0.68 12.50
N SER A 87 -6.20 -1.03 12.90
CA SER A 87 -5.23 -0.04 13.41
C SER A 87 -3.85 -0.40 12.87
N ASP A 88 -3.30 0.46 12.01
CA ASP A 88 -1.88 0.35 11.67
C ASP A 88 -1.04 0.70 12.92
N PRO A 89 -0.01 -0.09 13.24
CA PRO A 89 0.90 0.22 14.34
C PRO A 89 1.84 1.35 13.94
N LEU A 90 1.37 2.60 14.09
CA LEU A 90 2.13 3.79 13.72
C LEU A 90 2.99 4.29 14.90
N MET A 91 4.23 4.68 14.58
CA MET A 91 5.18 5.31 15.50
C MET A 91 5.69 6.62 14.90
N ASP A 92 5.91 7.62 15.75
CA ASP A 92 6.57 8.88 15.37
C ASP A 92 8.01 8.85 15.89
N CYS A 93 8.99 9.09 14.99
CA CYS A 93 10.38 9.23 15.38
C CYS A 93 10.59 10.52 16.20
N ARG A 94 11.32 10.42 17.30
CA ARG A 94 11.61 11.57 18.17
C ARG A 94 12.66 12.53 17.60
N GLU A 95 13.49 12.03 16.66
CA GLU A 95 14.57 12.82 16.06
C GLU A 95 14.14 13.51 14.76
N CYS A 96 13.60 12.73 13.79
CA CYS A 96 13.20 13.30 12.50
C CYS A 96 11.73 13.74 12.43
N HIS A 97 10.92 13.39 13.43
CA HIS A 97 9.47 13.66 13.51
C HIS A 97 8.63 13.07 12.36
N GLU A 98 9.20 12.13 11.63
CA GLU A 98 8.46 11.40 10.60
C GLU A 98 7.72 10.21 11.20
N ARG A 99 6.64 9.82 10.51
CA ARG A 99 5.76 8.72 10.93
C ARG A 99 6.07 7.46 10.15
N PHE A 100 6.25 6.36 10.88
CA PHE A 100 6.58 5.04 10.35
C PHE A 100 5.59 3.99 10.81
N ARG A 101 5.48 2.91 10.05
CA ARG A 101 4.80 1.69 10.50
C ARG A 101 5.80 0.85 11.29
N ALA A 102 5.49 0.58 12.56
CA ALA A 102 6.35 -0.19 13.46
C ALA A 102 6.63 -1.61 12.94
N ASP A 103 5.60 -2.28 12.41
CA ASP A 103 5.74 -3.61 11.81
C ASP A 103 6.76 -3.62 10.66
N LYS A 104 6.71 -2.62 9.78
CA LYS A 104 7.65 -2.51 8.66
C LYS A 104 9.08 -2.22 9.10
N VAL A 105 9.26 -1.30 10.02
CA VAL A 105 10.58 -0.97 10.57
C VAL A 105 11.23 -2.21 11.21
N ILE A 106 10.45 -3.02 11.93
CA ILE A 106 10.94 -4.27 12.54
C ILE A 106 11.25 -5.32 11.45
N GLU A 107 10.36 -5.51 10.46
CA GLU A 107 10.59 -6.46 9.37
C GLU A 107 11.86 -6.14 8.58
N ASP A 108 12.04 -4.87 8.20
CA ASP A 108 13.21 -4.42 7.44
C ASP A 108 14.51 -4.61 8.24
N TRP A 109 14.50 -4.26 9.53
CA TRP A 109 15.63 -4.50 10.43
C TRP A 109 15.95 -5.99 10.60
N CYS A 110 14.95 -6.84 10.75
CA CYS A 110 15.14 -8.29 10.83
C CYS A 110 15.75 -8.85 9.52
N ALA A 111 15.30 -8.34 8.36
CA ALA A 111 15.82 -8.76 7.07
C ALA A 111 17.29 -8.34 6.89
N GLU A 112 17.69 -7.16 7.37
CA GLU A 112 19.06 -6.65 7.30
C GLU A 112 20.01 -7.36 8.27
N THR A 113 19.56 -7.65 9.49
CA THR A 113 20.40 -8.24 10.55
C THR A 113 20.38 -9.76 10.56
N GLY A 114 19.42 -10.38 9.89
CA GLY A 114 19.18 -11.83 9.96
C GLY A 114 18.57 -12.28 11.29
N PHE A 115 17.95 -11.37 12.05
CA PHE A 115 17.31 -11.69 13.31
C PHE A 115 15.98 -12.44 13.07
N GLU A 116 15.81 -13.57 13.76
CA GLU A 116 14.57 -14.36 13.69
C GLU A 116 13.62 -13.97 14.84
N LEU A 117 12.40 -13.54 14.48
CA LEU A 117 11.37 -13.22 15.45
C LEU A 117 10.82 -14.50 16.10
N SER A 118 10.51 -14.44 17.40
CA SER A 118 9.92 -15.54 18.15
C SER A 118 8.48 -15.89 17.73
N LYS A 119 7.79 -14.94 17.09
CA LYS A 119 6.43 -15.07 16.55
C LYS A 119 6.27 -14.17 15.32
N PRO A 120 5.28 -14.42 14.44
CA PRO A 120 5.00 -13.53 13.31
C PRO A 120 4.72 -12.10 13.78
N ILE A 121 5.17 -11.10 13.01
CA ILE A 121 5.03 -9.69 13.39
C ILE A 121 3.57 -9.26 13.61
N ASP A 122 2.64 -9.83 12.84
CA ASP A 122 1.20 -9.57 12.99
C ASP A 122 0.61 -10.03 14.34
N ALA A 123 1.34 -10.87 15.07
CA ALA A 123 0.96 -11.32 16.41
C ALA A 123 1.50 -10.44 17.55
N PHE A 124 2.27 -9.38 17.20
CA PHE A 124 2.75 -8.42 18.18
C PHE A 124 1.67 -7.38 18.49
N SER A 125 1.50 -7.05 19.76
CA SER A 125 0.76 -5.86 20.15
C SER A 125 1.57 -4.60 19.88
N GLN A 126 0.91 -3.45 19.83
CA GLN A 126 1.60 -2.17 19.66
C GLN A 126 2.66 -1.91 20.75
N GLN A 127 2.39 -2.33 21.99
CA GLN A 127 3.34 -2.18 23.07
C GLN A 127 4.56 -3.08 22.87
N GLU A 128 4.38 -4.34 22.48
CA GLU A 128 5.48 -5.25 22.19
C GLU A 128 6.35 -4.76 21.02
N MET A 129 5.74 -4.19 19.98
CA MET A 129 6.49 -3.58 18.86
C MET A 129 7.31 -2.39 19.33
N LYS A 130 6.75 -1.53 20.18
CA LYS A 130 7.46 -0.40 20.76
C LYS A 130 8.64 -0.86 21.60
N ASP A 131 8.41 -1.79 22.52
CA ASP A 131 9.43 -2.32 23.40
C ASP A 131 10.56 -2.99 22.59
N PHE A 132 10.21 -3.72 21.53
CA PHE A 132 11.17 -4.34 20.62
C PHE A 132 12.06 -3.31 19.91
N VAL A 133 11.47 -2.23 19.38
CA VAL A 133 12.23 -1.16 18.72
C VAL A 133 13.16 -0.45 19.71
N GLU A 134 12.70 -0.19 20.94
CA GLU A 134 13.50 0.44 21.99
C GLU A 134 14.64 -0.50 22.48
N GLU A 135 14.35 -1.79 22.68
CA GLU A 135 15.34 -2.79 23.15
C GLU A 135 16.49 -2.98 22.16
N HIS A 136 16.16 -3.04 20.87
CA HIS A 136 17.15 -3.25 19.82
C HIS A 136 17.72 -1.96 19.21
N ASN A 137 17.30 -0.78 19.72
CA ASN A 137 17.71 0.53 19.21
C ASN A 137 17.58 0.64 17.69
N ILE A 138 16.45 0.19 17.14
CA ILE A 138 16.20 0.15 15.70
C ILE A 138 16.11 1.59 15.16
N PRO A 139 16.95 1.97 14.18
CA PRO A 139 16.91 3.32 13.61
C PRO A 139 15.66 3.52 12.73
N CYS A 140 15.27 4.76 12.59
CA CYS A 140 14.22 5.16 11.66
C CYS A 140 14.71 5.18 10.20
#